data_29a7c454263f3823174697ad3ecf216e
#
_entry.id   29a7c454263f3823174697ad3ecf216e
#
_cell.length_a   1.000
_cell.length_b   1.000
_cell.length_c   1.000
_cell.angle_alpha   90.00
_cell.angle_beta   90.00
_cell.angle_gamma   90.00
#
_symmetry.space_group_name_H-M   'P 1'
#
loop_
_entity.id
_entity.type
_entity.pdbx_description
1 polymer ?
#
loop_
_entity_poly.entity_id
_entity_poly.type
_entity_poly.pdbx_seq_one_letter_code
_entity_poly.pdbx_strand_id
1 'polypeptide(L)'
;METRRILLDGVPASVVREGEELIAADGRRIALGSAEHLPPCEPTKIVCVHLNYESRVKEFLARMPPAPTYFHKPISALNAHGGEVVRPPRCRYLNYEGEIAIVIGVPCKG
;
A
#
# COMPACT_ATOMS: atom_id res chain seq x y z
N MET A 1 10.16 7.79 12.44
CA MET A 1 11.00 7.77 11.23
C MET A 1 10.17 7.17 10.11
N GLU A 2 10.00 7.89 8.99
CA GLU A 2 9.28 7.40 7.81
C GLU A 2 10.28 6.88 6.79
N THR A 3 10.15 5.62 6.39
CA THR A 3 10.96 5.03 5.32
C THR A 3 10.14 4.87 4.06
N ARG A 4 10.76 5.02 2.90
CA ARG A 4 10.16 4.80 1.59
C ARG A 4 11.09 3.96 0.73
N ARG A 5 10.53 3.39 -0.34
CA ARG A 5 11.29 2.72 -1.40
C ARG A 5 11.13 3.52 -2.69
N ILE A 6 12.23 3.74 -3.37
CA ILE A 6 12.28 4.46 -4.64
C ILE A 6 13.20 3.75 -5.63
N LEU A 7 13.09 4.07 -6.90
CA LEU A 7 14.14 3.80 -7.87
C LEU A 7 15.21 4.89 -7.79
N LEU A 8 16.44 4.50 -7.51
CA LEU A 8 17.58 5.39 -7.47
C LEU A 8 18.61 4.87 -8.47
N ASP A 9 18.86 5.62 -9.54
CA ASP A 9 19.67 5.19 -10.68
C ASP A 9 19.21 3.84 -11.29
N GLY A 10 17.89 3.62 -11.34
CA GLY A 10 17.30 2.38 -11.86
C GLY A 10 17.36 1.18 -10.89
N VAL A 11 17.81 1.38 -9.65
CA VAL A 11 17.93 0.31 -8.65
C VAL A 11 17.00 0.62 -7.47
N PRO A 12 16.21 -0.38 -6.98
CA PRO A 12 15.43 -0.20 -5.77
C PRO A 12 16.27 0.16 -4.55
N ALA A 13 15.94 1.27 -3.90
CA ALA A 13 16.63 1.76 -2.71
C ALA A 13 15.63 2.10 -1.60
N SER A 14 16.01 1.83 -0.35
CA SER A 14 15.33 2.31 0.84
C SER A 14 15.87 3.66 1.24
N VAL A 15 15.00 4.61 1.51
CA VAL A 15 15.32 5.98 1.86
C VAL A 15 14.54 6.43 3.08
N VAL A 16 15.05 7.41 3.81
CA VAL A 16 14.39 8.03 4.95
C VAL A 16 13.81 9.38 4.52
N ARG A 17 12.57 9.65 4.89
CA ARG A 17 11.95 10.96 4.63
C ARG A 17 12.33 11.96 5.72
N GLU A 18 12.78 13.13 5.29
CA GLU A 18 13.02 14.32 6.11
C GLU A 18 12.33 15.52 5.46
N GLY A 19 11.13 15.88 5.94
CA GLY A 19 10.34 16.94 5.35
C GLY A 19 9.96 16.63 3.89
N GLU A 20 10.40 17.47 2.97
CA GLU A 20 10.15 17.33 1.52
C GLU A 20 11.33 16.66 0.78
N GLU A 21 12.22 16.00 1.51
CA GLU A 21 13.36 15.29 0.95
C GLU A 21 13.40 13.82 1.38
N LEU A 22 14.04 13.01 0.56
CA LEU A 22 14.34 11.61 0.78
C LEU A 22 15.85 11.44 0.86
N ILE A 23 16.32 10.83 1.94
CA ILE A 23 17.76 10.64 2.21
C ILE A 23 18.13 9.20 1.94
N ALA A 24 19.03 8.98 1.01
CA ALA A 24 19.59 7.67 0.69
C ALA A 24 20.69 7.28 1.68
N ALA A 25 21.02 5.99 1.72
CA ALA A 25 22.08 5.49 2.63
C ALA A 25 23.47 6.07 2.37
N ASP A 26 23.73 6.51 1.14
CA ASP A 26 24.97 7.16 0.74
C ASP A 26 24.99 8.70 0.99
N GLY A 27 23.93 9.22 1.62
CA GLY A 27 23.78 10.63 1.95
C GLY A 27 23.16 11.49 0.84
N ARG A 28 22.84 10.95 -0.32
CA ARG A 28 22.16 11.70 -1.39
C ARG A 28 20.78 12.15 -0.93
N ARG A 29 20.41 13.36 -1.32
CA ARG A 29 19.12 13.98 -1.03
C ARG A 29 18.32 14.09 -2.33
N ILE A 30 17.13 13.56 -2.33
CA ILE A 30 16.21 13.52 -3.46
C ILE A 30 14.93 14.24 -3.06
N ALA A 31 14.48 15.20 -3.86
CA ALA A 31 13.21 15.86 -3.61
C ALA A 31 12.05 14.85 -3.66
N LEU A 32 11.16 14.90 -2.67
CA LEU A 32 10.05 13.95 -2.52
C LEU A 32 9.19 13.87 -3.79
N GLY A 33 8.88 15.03 -4.40
CA GLY A 33 8.03 15.12 -5.58
C GLY A 33 8.69 14.67 -6.89
N SER A 34 10.01 14.49 -6.92
CA SER A 34 10.74 14.03 -8.11
C SER A 34 11.13 12.55 -8.04
N ALA A 35 10.91 11.90 -6.91
CA ALA A 35 11.28 10.52 -6.73
C ALA A 35 10.32 9.56 -7.44
N GLU A 36 10.86 8.56 -8.12
CA GLU A 36 10.10 7.43 -8.62
C GLU A 36 9.84 6.44 -7.48
N HIS A 37 8.65 6.53 -6.90
CA HIS A 37 8.27 5.71 -5.76
C HIS A 37 8.00 4.27 -6.16
N LEU A 38 8.41 3.36 -5.30
CA LEU A 38 8.08 1.93 -5.35
C LEU A 38 7.07 1.56 -4.25
N PRO A 39 6.39 0.42 -4.37
CA PRO A 39 5.63 -0.13 -3.25
C PRO A 39 6.49 -0.25 -1.99
N PRO A 40 5.91 -0.09 -0.79
CA PRO A 40 6.68 -0.04 0.46
C PRO A 40 7.44 -1.34 0.77
N CYS A 41 7.05 -2.44 0.16
CA CYS A 41 7.68 -3.75 0.29
C CYS A 41 7.41 -4.60 -0.96
N GLU A 42 8.03 -5.77 -1.04
CA GLU A 42 7.77 -6.82 -2.03
C GLU A 42 7.08 -7.99 -1.34
N PRO A 43 5.76 -7.93 -1.16
CA PRO A 43 5.05 -8.95 -0.41
C PRO A 43 4.90 -10.23 -1.22
N THR A 44 4.89 -11.37 -0.55
CA THR A 44 4.52 -12.66 -1.15
C THR A 44 3.01 -12.88 -1.14
N LYS A 45 2.27 -12.13 -0.33
CA LYS A 45 0.81 -12.17 -0.24
C LYS A 45 0.26 -10.85 0.31
N ILE A 46 -0.95 -10.53 -0.09
CA ILE A 46 -1.72 -9.40 0.44
C ILE A 46 -3.01 -9.98 1.01
N VAL A 47 -3.19 -9.83 2.32
CA VAL A 47 -4.39 -10.30 3.04
C VAL A 47 -5.16 -9.07 3.50
N CYS A 48 -6.43 -8.99 3.16
CA CYS A 48 -7.32 -7.90 3.53
C CYS A 48 -8.39 -8.39 4.50
N VAL A 49 -8.86 -7.51 5.37
CA VAL A 49 -9.98 -7.77 6.26
C VAL A 49 -11.26 -7.29 5.59
N HIS A 50 -12.26 -8.17 5.47
CA HIS A 50 -13.55 -7.85 4.90
C HIS A 50 -14.45 -7.20 5.95
N LEU A 51 -15.22 -6.18 5.55
CA LEU A 51 -16.15 -5.43 6.42
C LEU A 51 -15.47 -4.93 7.72
N ASN A 52 -14.30 -4.33 7.56
CA ASN A 52 -13.46 -3.85 8.66
C ASN A 52 -14.03 -2.60 9.37
N TYR A 53 -14.93 -1.86 8.72
CA TYR A 53 -15.57 -0.67 9.27
C TYR A 53 -17.06 -0.92 9.56
N GLU A 54 -17.49 -0.57 10.78
CA GLU A 54 -18.90 -0.68 11.17
C GLU A 54 -19.84 0.12 10.26
N SER A 55 -19.40 1.30 9.78
CA SER A 55 -20.14 2.10 8.83
C SER A 55 -20.42 1.37 7.52
N ARG A 56 -19.46 0.59 7.02
CA ARG A 56 -19.63 -0.22 5.81
C ARG A 56 -20.58 -1.39 6.02
N VAL A 57 -20.54 -2.02 7.18
CA VAL A 57 -21.51 -3.08 7.53
C VAL A 57 -22.93 -2.53 7.48
N LYS A 58 -23.17 -1.33 8.04
CA LYS A 58 -24.46 -0.66 8.01
C LYS A 58 -24.88 -0.26 6.59
N GLU A 59 -23.96 0.29 5.80
CA GLU A 59 -24.21 0.71 4.42
C GLU A 59 -24.65 -0.47 3.53
N PHE A 60 -24.04 -1.62 3.70
CA PHE A 60 -24.39 -2.84 2.96
C PHE A 60 -25.58 -3.60 3.58
N LEU A 61 -26.17 -3.11 4.65
CA LEU A 61 -27.24 -3.81 5.39
C LEU A 61 -26.81 -5.24 5.78
N ALA A 62 -25.53 -5.43 5.99
CA ALA A 62 -24.95 -6.72 6.32
C ALA A 62 -25.02 -6.97 7.84
N ARG A 63 -24.94 -8.25 8.22
CA ARG A 63 -24.77 -8.61 9.62
C ARG A 63 -23.30 -8.43 10.00
N MET A 64 -23.05 -7.82 11.16
CA MET A 64 -21.68 -7.73 11.72
C MET A 64 -21.08 -9.14 11.86
N PRO A 65 -19.92 -9.41 11.23
CA PRO A 65 -19.25 -10.68 11.40
C PRO A 65 -18.84 -10.89 12.88
N PRO A 66 -19.00 -12.09 13.44
CA PRO A 66 -18.60 -12.38 14.83
C PRO A 66 -17.08 -12.45 15.02
N ALA A 67 -16.34 -12.57 13.93
CA ALA A 67 -14.88 -12.59 13.89
C ALA A 67 -14.41 -11.96 12.57
N PRO A 68 -13.15 -11.48 12.48
CA PRO A 68 -12.61 -10.95 11.23
C PRO A 68 -12.67 -11.99 10.12
N THR A 69 -13.14 -11.58 8.95
CA THR A 69 -13.12 -12.37 7.72
C THR A 69 -12.08 -11.80 6.78
N TYR A 70 -11.46 -12.65 5.98
CA TYR A 70 -10.30 -12.29 5.19
C TYR A 70 -10.49 -12.62 3.72
N PHE A 71 -9.84 -11.84 2.86
CA PHE A 71 -9.71 -12.14 1.45
C PHE A 71 -8.31 -11.77 0.96
N HIS A 72 -7.93 -12.26 -0.21
CA HIS A 72 -6.62 -11.99 -0.81
C HIS A 72 -6.74 -11.06 -1.99
N LYS A 73 -5.79 -10.15 -2.11
CA LYS A 73 -5.53 -9.44 -3.37
C LYS A 73 -4.33 -10.07 -4.08
N PRO A 74 -4.34 -10.16 -5.42
CA PRO A 74 -3.18 -10.62 -6.16
C PRO A 74 -2.03 -9.62 -6.03
N ILE A 75 -0.79 -10.10 -6.08
CA ILE A 75 0.41 -9.23 -6.02
C ILE A 75 0.41 -8.22 -7.17
N SER A 76 -0.14 -8.58 -8.32
CA SER A 76 -0.31 -7.68 -9.47
C SER A 76 -1.21 -6.46 -9.22
N ALA A 77 -1.97 -6.45 -8.10
CA ALA A 77 -2.76 -5.29 -7.68
C ALA A 77 -1.94 -4.26 -6.87
N LEU A 78 -0.68 -4.57 -6.55
CA LEU A 78 0.18 -3.67 -5.80
C LEU A 78 0.59 -2.47 -6.68
N ASN A 79 0.49 -1.28 -6.13
CA ASN A 79 0.89 -0.05 -6.80
C ASN A 79 1.76 0.80 -5.87
N ALA A 80 2.49 1.75 -6.45
CA ALA A 80 3.35 2.67 -5.72
C ALA A 80 2.59 3.93 -5.28
N HIS A 81 3.20 4.72 -4.39
CA HIS A 81 2.73 6.06 -4.05
C HIS A 81 2.73 6.93 -5.32
N GLY A 82 1.61 7.60 -5.59
CA GLY A 82 1.44 8.41 -6.81
C GLY A 82 1.26 7.62 -8.11
N GLY A 83 1.25 6.27 -8.03
CA GLY A 83 1.01 5.43 -9.20
C GLY A 83 -0.42 5.56 -9.73
N GLU A 84 -0.57 5.46 -11.04
CA GLU A 84 -1.87 5.57 -11.70
C GLU A 84 -2.75 4.35 -11.44
N VAL A 85 -4.03 4.58 -11.23
CA VAL A 85 -5.06 3.55 -11.20
C VAL A 85 -5.94 3.71 -12.44
N VAL A 86 -5.73 2.84 -13.42
CA VAL A 86 -6.45 2.90 -14.69
C VAL A 86 -7.81 2.22 -14.55
N ARG A 87 -8.88 2.99 -14.78
CA ARG A 87 -10.23 2.43 -14.83
C ARG A 87 -10.43 1.63 -16.12
N PRO A 88 -10.75 0.33 -16.04
CA PRO A 88 -10.95 -0.47 -17.25
C PRO A 88 -12.09 0.05 -18.13
N PRO A 89 -12.04 -0.16 -19.46
CA PRO A 89 -13.18 0.12 -20.32
C PRO A 89 -14.45 -0.57 -19.85
N ARG A 90 -15.59 0.13 -19.91
CA ARG A 90 -16.91 -0.33 -19.44
C ARG A 90 -17.06 -0.47 -17.93
N CYS A 91 -16.04 -0.19 -17.13
CA CYS A 91 -16.21 -0.08 -15.68
C CYS A 91 -17.03 1.17 -15.35
N ARG A 92 -18.24 0.98 -14.82
CA ARG A 92 -19.12 2.11 -14.46
C ARG A 92 -18.72 2.75 -13.14
N TYR A 93 -18.24 1.94 -12.21
CA TYR A 93 -17.87 2.37 -10.88
C TYR A 93 -16.44 1.89 -10.56
N LEU A 94 -15.64 2.80 -10.08
CA LEU A 94 -14.34 2.50 -9.49
C LEU A 94 -14.37 3.04 -8.05
N ASN A 95 -14.52 2.13 -7.10
CA ASN A 95 -14.51 2.48 -5.69
C ASN A 95 -13.07 2.49 -5.16
N TYR A 96 -12.84 3.30 -4.15
CA TYR A 96 -11.63 3.26 -3.34
C TYR A 96 -11.99 3.07 -1.87
N GLU A 97 -11.07 2.52 -1.11
CA GLU A 97 -11.20 2.34 0.33
C GLU A 97 -9.88 2.74 0.98
N GLY A 98 -9.97 3.61 2.00
CA GLY A 98 -8.81 4.02 2.79
C GLY A 98 -8.59 2.99 3.91
N GLU A 99 -7.46 2.29 3.86
CA GLU A 99 -7.13 1.23 4.81
C GLU A 99 -5.75 1.44 5.44
N ILE A 100 -5.59 0.96 6.67
CA ILE A 100 -4.29 0.88 7.32
C ILE A 100 -3.65 -0.44 6.91
N ALA A 101 -2.45 -0.38 6.33
CA ALA A 101 -1.68 -1.56 5.98
C ALA A 101 -0.63 -1.88 7.06
N ILE A 102 -0.54 -3.14 7.44
CA ILE A 102 0.51 -3.66 8.32
C ILE A 102 1.46 -4.50 7.48
N VAL A 103 2.73 -4.11 7.45
CA VAL A 103 3.78 -4.87 6.78
C VAL A 103 4.45 -5.78 7.78
N ILE A 104 4.39 -7.10 7.53
CA ILE A 104 5.03 -8.11 8.39
C ILE A 104 6.52 -8.10 8.12
N GLY A 105 7.30 -7.67 9.11
CA GLY A 105 8.76 -7.49 8.98
C GLY A 105 9.58 -8.77 9.17
N VAL A 106 9.01 -9.79 9.83
CA VAL A 106 9.67 -11.07 10.07
C VAL A 106 8.70 -12.20 9.73
N PRO A 107 9.12 -13.23 8.96
CA PRO A 107 8.28 -14.39 8.70
C PRO A 107 7.74 -14.98 10.00
N CYS A 108 6.43 -15.21 10.06
CA CYS A 108 5.77 -15.81 11.20
C CYS A 108 4.85 -16.96 10.73
N LYS A 109 4.74 -17.97 11.58
CA LYS A 109 3.81 -19.09 11.41
C LYS A 109 3.28 -19.44 12.80
N GLY A 110 1.98 -19.34 12.97
CA GLY A 110 1.26 -19.73 14.19
C GLY A 110 0.52 -21.03 14.00
#